data_c674faedba9fa33566e81215ae428ac2
#
_entry.id   c674faedba9fa33566e81215ae428ac2
#
_cell.length_a   1.000
_cell.length_b   1.000
_cell.length_c   1.000
_cell.angle_alpha   90.00
_cell.angle_beta   90.00
_cell.angle_gamma   90.00
#
_symmetry.space_group_name_H-M   'P 1'
#
loop_
_entity.id
_entity.type
_entity.pdbx_description
1 polymer ?
#
loop_
_entity_poly.entity_id
_entity_poly.type
_entity_poly.pdbx_seq_one_letter_code
_entity_poly.pdbx_strand_id
1 'polypeptide(L)'
;MILQDALRLNIHGAKAAYSLGNFWYANRQYDNAIACWEHSAAINPAYPTVWRNLSLAYYNKRDDKQKALETLEKAYALDEHDSRILMELDQLYKRLGRPHSERLAFLEAHLPEVEQRDDLSIERITLYNQSGRYAEAKELIAARNFHPWEGGEGKITGQYVLCRVELAKIALSEKRYADALVLLDETDAYPFNLGEGKLANAEENDIWYYKGEAFRGLGNEQQAIDCFTKATIGSSEPQQAFFYNDQQPDKIFYQGLAWRALVERIRHAAALTN
;
A
#
# COMPACT_ATOMS: atom_id res chain seq x y z
N MET A 1 -33.94 -24.64 0.34
CA MET A 1 -35.10 -25.20 1.05
C MET A 1 -35.06 -24.86 2.54
N ILE A 2 -34.12 -25.34 3.36
CA ILE A 2 -34.06 -25.11 4.82
C ILE A 2 -34.05 -23.61 5.22
N LEU A 3 -33.29 -22.76 4.57
CA LEU A 3 -33.19 -21.30 4.87
C LEU A 3 -34.45 -20.52 4.43
N GLN A 4 -35.08 -20.92 3.32
CA GLN A 4 -36.36 -20.33 2.89
C GLN A 4 -37.49 -20.73 3.84
N ASP A 5 -37.48 -21.98 4.35
CA ASP A 5 -38.44 -22.45 5.32
C ASP A 5 -38.21 -21.81 6.70
N ALA A 6 -36.96 -21.60 7.10
CA ALA A 6 -36.62 -20.86 8.32
C ALA A 6 -37.09 -19.39 8.27
N LEU A 7 -37.03 -18.73 7.09
CA LEU A 7 -37.63 -17.40 6.88
C LEU A 7 -39.14 -17.40 6.92
N ARG A 8 -39.80 -18.43 6.37
CA ARG A 8 -41.26 -18.58 6.44
C ARG A 8 -41.75 -18.83 7.88
N LEU A 9 -40.92 -19.51 8.68
CA LEU A 9 -41.23 -19.81 10.09
C LEU A 9 -40.81 -18.68 11.04
N ASN A 10 -39.86 -17.84 10.66
CA ASN A 10 -39.34 -16.74 11.48
C ASN A 10 -39.04 -15.49 10.63
N ILE A 11 -40.10 -14.94 10.02
CA ILE A 11 -40.07 -13.70 9.22
C ILE A 11 -39.55 -12.47 9.99
N HIS A 12 -39.46 -12.56 11.31
CA HIS A 12 -38.95 -11.52 12.19
C HIS A 12 -37.47 -11.73 12.58
N GLY A 13 -36.79 -12.76 12.04
CA GLY A 13 -35.42 -13.10 12.37
C GLY A 13 -34.39 -12.34 11.52
N ALA A 14 -33.85 -11.24 12.00
CA ALA A 14 -32.79 -10.50 11.28
C ALA A 14 -31.62 -11.40 10.86
N LYS A 15 -31.16 -12.30 11.73
CA LYS A 15 -30.09 -13.27 11.44
C LYS A 15 -30.46 -14.26 10.34
N ALA A 16 -31.72 -14.71 10.29
CA ALA A 16 -32.18 -15.63 9.25
C ALA A 16 -32.19 -14.93 7.88
N ALA A 17 -32.70 -13.69 7.81
CA ALA A 17 -32.66 -12.88 6.61
C ALA A 17 -31.22 -12.60 6.16
N TYR A 18 -30.33 -12.26 7.09
CA TYR A 18 -28.88 -12.08 6.82
C TYR A 18 -28.26 -13.35 6.23
N SER A 19 -28.47 -14.50 6.82
CA SER A 19 -27.91 -15.78 6.36
C SER A 19 -28.42 -16.18 4.98
N LEU A 20 -29.71 -15.91 4.69
CA LEU A 20 -30.27 -16.12 3.34
C LEU A 20 -29.65 -15.16 2.33
N GLY A 21 -29.41 -13.91 2.68
CA GLY A 21 -28.68 -12.97 1.85
C GLY A 21 -27.27 -13.49 1.49
N ASN A 22 -26.54 -14.03 2.46
CA ASN A 22 -25.23 -14.65 2.21
C ASN A 22 -25.34 -15.85 1.25
N PHE A 23 -26.35 -16.69 1.41
CA PHE A 23 -26.61 -17.81 0.48
C PHE A 23 -26.86 -17.31 -0.95
N TRP A 24 -27.72 -16.30 -1.13
CA TRP A 24 -27.99 -15.73 -2.44
C TRP A 24 -26.76 -15.07 -3.06
N TYR A 25 -25.96 -14.37 -2.27
CA TYR A 25 -24.73 -13.75 -2.74
C TYR A 25 -23.71 -14.76 -3.23
N ALA A 26 -23.51 -15.86 -2.48
CA ALA A 26 -22.65 -16.98 -2.88
C ALA A 26 -23.12 -17.64 -4.18
N ASN A 27 -24.44 -17.69 -4.42
CA ASN A 27 -25.04 -18.19 -5.65
C ASN A 27 -25.16 -17.12 -6.76
N ARG A 28 -24.49 -15.98 -6.61
CA ARG A 28 -24.46 -14.88 -7.57
C ARG A 28 -25.83 -14.25 -7.88
N GLN A 29 -26.82 -14.47 -7.03
CA GLN A 29 -28.14 -13.82 -7.10
C GLN A 29 -28.15 -12.56 -6.26
N TYR A 30 -27.44 -11.55 -6.74
CA TYR A 30 -27.11 -10.34 -5.98
C TYR A 30 -28.32 -9.52 -5.57
N ASP A 31 -29.34 -9.45 -6.44
CA ASP A 31 -30.58 -8.72 -6.14
C ASP A 31 -31.34 -9.34 -4.98
N ASN A 32 -31.43 -10.68 -4.97
CA ASN A 32 -32.06 -11.42 -3.87
C ASN A 32 -31.24 -11.26 -2.58
N ALA A 33 -29.90 -11.25 -2.69
CA ALA A 33 -29.03 -11.03 -1.54
C ALA A 33 -29.23 -9.66 -0.91
N ILE A 34 -29.24 -8.60 -1.73
CA ILE A 34 -29.47 -7.22 -1.29
C ILE A 34 -30.83 -7.10 -0.61
N ALA A 35 -31.90 -7.61 -1.23
CA ALA A 35 -33.25 -7.56 -0.65
C ALA A 35 -33.31 -8.26 0.71
N CYS A 36 -32.66 -9.43 0.86
CA CYS A 36 -32.59 -10.14 2.14
C CYS A 36 -31.79 -9.35 3.19
N TRP A 37 -30.69 -8.70 2.83
CA TRP A 37 -29.89 -7.90 3.75
C TRP A 37 -30.61 -6.60 4.13
N GLU A 38 -31.29 -5.92 3.17
CA GLU A 38 -32.13 -4.76 3.46
C GLU A 38 -33.26 -5.12 4.44
N HIS A 39 -33.89 -6.30 4.25
CA HIS A 39 -34.89 -6.81 5.18
C HIS A 39 -34.31 -7.10 6.57
N SER A 40 -33.11 -7.74 6.63
CA SER A 40 -32.39 -7.96 7.88
C SER A 40 -32.09 -6.65 8.61
N ALA A 41 -31.62 -5.64 7.89
CA ALA A 41 -31.32 -4.30 8.41
C ALA A 41 -32.58 -3.56 8.90
N ALA A 42 -33.73 -3.78 8.26
CA ALA A 42 -35.01 -3.22 8.69
C ALA A 42 -35.50 -3.84 10.01
N ILE A 43 -35.29 -5.16 10.20
CA ILE A 43 -35.65 -5.86 11.43
C ILE A 43 -34.72 -5.48 12.58
N ASN A 44 -33.41 -5.43 12.32
CA ASN A 44 -32.40 -5.05 13.31
C ASN A 44 -31.42 -4.03 12.74
N PRO A 45 -31.71 -2.73 12.86
CA PRO A 45 -30.83 -1.67 12.38
C PRO A 45 -29.47 -1.59 13.10
N ALA A 46 -29.36 -2.20 14.29
CA ALA A 46 -28.14 -2.21 15.09
C ALA A 46 -27.22 -3.41 14.79
N TYR A 47 -27.35 -4.01 13.61
CA TYR A 47 -26.52 -5.14 13.19
C TYR A 47 -25.44 -4.70 12.18
N PRO A 48 -24.20 -4.38 12.62
CA PRO A 48 -23.18 -3.75 11.76
C PRO A 48 -22.80 -4.62 10.56
N THR A 49 -22.71 -5.93 10.73
CA THR A 49 -22.31 -6.87 9.67
C THR A 49 -23.24 -6.82 8.45
N VAL A 50 -24.53 -6.58 8.64
CA VAL A 50 -25.48 -6.49 7.52
C VAL A 50 -25.25 -5.21 6.71
N TRP A 51 -24.98 -4.08 7.37
CA TRP A 51 -24.67 -2.83 6.70
C TRP A 51 -23.34 -2.89 5.93
N ARG A 52 -22.35 -3.56 6.51
CA ARG A 52 -21.09 -3.86 5.83
C ARG A 52 -21.29 -4.70 4.57
N ASN A 53 -22.10 -5.77 4.61
CA ASN A 53 -22.38 -6.58 3.42
C ASN A 53 -23.17 -5.82 2.36
N LEU A 54 -24.11 -4.98 2.76
CA LEU A 54 -24.84 -4.08 1.85
C LEU A 54 -23.89 -3.13 1.13
N SER A 55 -22.95 -2.50 1.84
CA SER A 55 -21.93 -1.64 1.24
C SER A 55 -21.16 -2.37 0.14
N LEU A 56 -20.67 -3.58 0.44
CA LEU A 56 -19.93 -4.40 -0.51
C LEU A 56 -20.77 -4.69 -1.78
N ALA A 57 -22.05 -5.00 -1.62
CA ALA A 57 -22.92 -5.31 -2.74
C ALA A 57 -23.29 -4.05 -3.56
N TYR A 58 -23.58 -2.94 -2.92
CA TYR A 58 -23.84 -1.69 -3.61
C TYR A 58 -22.64 -1.23 -4.43
N TYR A 59 -21.45 -1.28 -3.86
CA TYR A 59 -20.23 -0.92 -4.59
C TYR A 59 -19.96 -1.85 -5.78
N ASN A 60 -19.88 -3.17 -5.53
CA ASN A 60 -19.38 -4.12 -6.51
C ASN A 60 -20.42 -4.62 -7.52
N LYS A 61 -21.73 -4.55 -7.19
CA LYS A 61 -22.80 -5.16 -7.99
C LYS A 61 -23.82 -4.17 -8.52
N ARG A 62 -23.92 -2.99 -7.92
CA ARG A 62 -24.84 -1.94 -8.32
C ARG A 62 -24.15 -0.68 -8.82
N ASP A 63 -22.82 -0.57 -8.66
CA ASP A 63 -22.03 0.65 -8.90
C ASP A 63 -22.60 1.89 -8.18
N ASP A 64 -23.33 1.65 -7.08
CA ASP A 64 -23.90 2.70 -6.25
C ASP A 64 -22.90 3.08 -5.14
N LYS A 65 -21.94 3.92 -5.52
CA LYS A 65 -20.84 4.35 -4.65
C LYS A 65 -21.34 5.15 -3.44
N GLN A 66 -22.36 5.96 -3.63
CA GLN A 66 -22.92 6.79 -2.56
C GLN A 66 -23.59 5.91 -1.49
N LYS A 67 -24.46 5.00 -1.91
CA LYS A 67 -25.14 4.09 -0.99
C LYS A 67 -24.18 3.11 -0.32
N ALA A 68 -23.10 2.70 -1.03
CA ALA A 68 -22.03 1.91 -0.45
C ALA A 68 -21.34 2.66 0.69
N LEU A 69 -21.02 3.94 0.50
CA LEU A 69 -20.41 4.76 1.53
C LEU A 69 -21.33 4.94 2.74
N GLU A 70 -22.57 5.37 2.53
CA GLU A 70 -23.54 5.58 3.62
C GLU A 70 -23.75 4.32 4.46
N THR A 71 -23.82 3.17 3.82
CA THR A 71 -24.04 1.89 4.52
C THR A 71 -22.78 1.45 5.28
N LEU A 72 -21.57 1.70 4.78
CA LEU A 72 -20.34 1.33 5.49
C LEU A 72 -20.06 2.29 6.65
N GLU A 73 -20.29 3.59 6.47
CA GLU A 73 -20.22 4.57 7.56
C GLU A 73 -21.22 4.23 8.69
N LYS A 74 -22.41 3.75 8.32
CA LYS A 74 -23.39 3.26 9.30
C LYS A 74 -22.92 2.00 10.02
N ALA A 75 -22.30 1.06 9.31
CA ALA A 75 -21.72 -0.12 9.93
C ALA A 75 -20.63 0.27 10.94
N TYR A 76 -19.78 1.23 10.55
CA TYR A 76 -18.72 1.74 11.42
C TYR A 76 -19.26 2.45 12.66
N ALA A 77 -20.23 3.34 12.51
CA ALA A 77 -20.86 4.04 13.63
C ALA A 77 -21.56 3.11 14.64
N LEU A 78 -21.93 1.89 14.23
CA LEU A 78 -22.50 0.86 15.11
C LEU A 78 -21.44 0.06 15.88
N ASP A 79 -20.21 0.02 15.37
CA ASP A 79 -19.09 -0.67 16.00
C ASP A 79 -17.76 -0.01 15.55
N GLU A 80 -17.40 1.09 16.22
CA GLU A 80 -16.20 1.87 15.93
C GLU A 80 -14.90 1.13 16.33
N HIS A 81 -15.01 0.06 17.12
CA HIS A 81 -13.89 -0.77 17.55
C HIS A 81 -13.62 -1.98 16.66
N ASP A 82 -14.45 -2.21 15.64
CA ASP A 82 -14.17 -3.26 14.64
C ASP A 82 -13.11 -2.78 13.64
N SER A 83 -11.87 -3.21 13.88
CA SER A 83 -10.72 -2.86 13.02
C SER A 83 -10.88 -3.33 11.58
N ARG A 84 -11.73 -4.33 11.31
CA ARG A 84 -12.03 -4.80 9.95
C ARG A 84 -12.95 -3.81 9.23
N ILE A 85 -14.00 -3.32 9.90
CA ILE A 85 -14.89 -2.30 9.33
C ILE A 85 -14.10 -1.02 9.09
N LEU A 86 -13.23 -0.62 10.02
CA LEU A 86 -12.33 0.53 9.86
C LEU A 86 -11.45 0.38 8.60
N MET A 87 -10.84 -0.79 8.41
CA MET A 87 -10.00 -1.06 7.23
C MET A 87 -10.81 -0.97 5.93
N GLU A 88 -11.99 -1.58 5.89
CA GLU A 88 -12.83 -1.55 4.70
C GLU A 88 -13.36 -0.14 4.40
N LEU A 89 -13.62 0.67 5.41
CA LEU A 89 -14.04 2.06 5.25
C LEU A 89 -12.89 2.92 4.72
N ASP A 90 -11.67 2.78 5.23
CA ASP A 90 -10.51 3.47 4.69
C ASP A 90 -10.23 3.08 3.23
N GLN A 91 -10.35 1.78 2.90
CA GLN A 91 -10.21 1.31 1.52
C GLN A 91 -11.31 1.88 0.60
N LEU A 92 -12.53 2.04 1.09
CA LEU A 92 -13.60 2.68 0.33
C LEU A 92 -13.31 4.17 0.13
N TYR A 93 -12.86 4.89 1.15
CA TYR A 93 -12.42 6.28 1.04
C TYR A 93 -11.31 6.44 -0.01
N LYS A 94 -10.32 5.55 -0.02
CA LYS A 94 -9.27 5.52 -1.03
C LYS A 94 -9.82 5.37 -2.45
N ARG A 95 -10.74 4.41 -2.66
CA ARG A 95 -11.38 4.17 -3.96
C ARG A 95 -12.28 5.32 -4.43
N LEU A 96 -12.83 6.07 -3.50
CA LEU A 96 -13.65 7.26 -3.77
C LEU A 96 -12.80 8.54 -3.93
N GLY A 97 -11.47 8.43 -3.83
CA GLY A 97 -10.54 9.54 -4.05
C GLY A 97 -10.51 10.55 -2.91
N ARG A 98 -10.81 10.15 -1.67
CA ARG A 98 -10.63 11.06 -0.52
C ARG A 98 -9.16 11.48 -0.40
N PRO A 99 -8.88 12.75 -0.07
CA PRO A 99 -7.53 13.25 0.11
C PRO A 99 -6.72 12.44 1.12
N HIS A 100 -5.42 12.27 0.85
CA HIS A 100 -4.51 11.53 1.74
C HIS A 100 -4.50 12.11 3.16
N SER A 101 -4.58 13.44 3.29
CA SER A 101 -4.63 14.12 4.59
C SER A 101 -5.87 13.77 5.42
N GLU A 102 -7.04 13.64 4.78
CA GLU A 102 -8.27 13.27 5.47
C GLU A 102 -8.23 11.80 5.91
N ARG A 103 -7.75 10.91 5.03
CA ARG A 103 -7.59 9.50 5.35
C ARG A 103 -6.58 9.29 6.47
N LEU A 104 -5.44 10.00 6.43
CA LEU A 104 -4.43 9.93 7.48
C LEU A 104 -5.02 10.41 8.82
N ALA A 105 -5.71 11.55 8.84
CA ALA A 105 -6.37 12.04 10.04
C ALA A 105 -7.40 11.05 10.60
N PHE A 106 -8.15 10.38 9.72
CA PHE A 106 -9.10 9.34 10.10
C PHE A 106 -8.41 8.15 10.77
N LEU A 107 -7.31 7.64 10.20
CA LEU A 107 -6.56 6.53 10.81
C LEU A 107 -5.87 6.94 12.11
N GLU A 108 -5.35 8.17 12.20
CA GLU A 108 -4.71 8.68 13.42
C GLU A 108 -5.70 8.92 14.58
N ALA A 109 -6.96 9.19 14.27
CA ALA A 109 -8.02 9.28 15.27
C ALA A 109 -8.40 7.91 15.88
N HIS A 110 -7.99 6.78 15.25
CA HIS A 110 -8.38 5.41 15.61
C HIS A 110 -7.16 4.49 15.77
N LEU A 111 -6.09 5.01 16.37
CA LEU A 111 -4.82 4.27 16.53
C LEU A 111 -4.96 2.91 17.22
N PRO A 112 -5.77 2.76 18.28
CA PRO A 112 -5.94 1.44 18.91
C PRO A 112 -6.44 0.36 17.95
N GLU A 113 -7.33 0.69 17.03
CA GLU A 113 -7.89 -0.22 16.02
C GLU A 113 -6.90 -0.42 14.86
N VAL A 114 -6.20 0.64 14.45
CA VAL A 114 -5.15 0.59 13.41
C VAL A 114 -4.02 -0.33 13.83
N GLU A 115 -3.59 -0.27 15.08
CA GLU A 115 -2.49 -1.08 15.60
C GLU A 115 -2.84 -2.57 15.77
N GLN A 116 -4.10 -2.93 15.74
CA GLN A 116 -4.52 -4.34 15.76
C GLN A 116 -4.24 -5.07 14.44
N ARG A 117 -4.01 -4.34 13.33
CA ARG A 117 -3.92 -4.92 11.99
C ARG A 117 -2.70 -4.40 11.22
N ASP A 118 -1.99 -5.32 10.59
CA ASP A 118 -0.83 -4.96 9.76
C ASP A 118 -1.23 -4.20 8.50
N ASP A 119 -2.35 -4.56 7.86
CA ASP A 119 -2.84 -3.88 6.67
C ASP A 119 -3.20 -2.40 6.92
N LEU A 120 -3.85 -2.09 8.05
CA LEU A 120 -4.13 -0.71 8.47
C LEU A 120 -2.86 0.06 8.84
N SER A 121 -1.94 -0.58 9.56
CA SER A 121 -0.66 0.02 9.93
C SER A 121 0.17 0.35 8.69
N ILE A 122 0.20 -0.54 7.69
CA ILE A 122 0.89 -0.31 6.41
C ILE A 122 0.19 0.80 5.61
N GLU A 123 -1.13 0.86 5.59
CA GLU A 123 -1.85 1.95 4.91
C GLU A 123 -1.54 3.31 5.55
N ARG A 124 -1.48 3.38 6.89
CA ARG A 124 -1.04 4.59 7.61
C ARG A 124 0.38 4.99 7.21
N ILE A 125 1.33 4.05 7.20
CA ILE A 125 2.72 4.28 6.74
C ILE A 125 2.73 4.77 5.28
N THR A 126 1.93 4.16 4.42
CA THR A 126 1.79 4.57 3.02
C THR A 126 1.32 6.02 2.91
N LEU A 127 0.35 6.42 3.71
CA LEU A 127 -0.15 7.80 3.74
C LEU A 127 0.89 8.79 4.26
N TYR A 128 1.73 8.42 5.23
CA TYR A 128 2.88 9.22 5.65
C TYR A 128 3.86 9.44 4.49
N ASN A 129 4.23 8.37 3.79
CA ASN A 129 5.12 8.46 2.63
C ASN A 129 4.53 9.32 1.51
N GLN A 130 3.26 9.14 1.17
CA GLN A 130 2.55 9.94 0.17
C GLN A 130 2.41 11.42 0.56
N SER A 131 2.49 11.72 1.84
CA SER A 131 2.46 13.09 2.37
C SER A 131 3.86 13.70 2.55
N GLY A 132 4.93 13.01 2.12
CA GLY A 132 6.31 13.48 2.27
C GLY A 132 6.86 13.37 3.71
N ARG A 133 6.15 12.70 4.60
CA ARG A 133 6.53 12.51 6.02
C ARG A 133 7.36 11.23 6.18
N TYR A 134 8.46 11.16 5.45
CA TYR A 134 9.28 9.94 5.32
C TYR A 134 9.98 9.54 6.63
N ALA A 135 10.36 10.52 7.46
CA ALA A 135 10.99 10.25 8.75
C ALA A 135 10.03 9.54 9.71
N GLU A 136 8.78 10.03 9.80
CA GLU A 136 7.75 9.39 10.62
C GLU A 136 7.37 8.00 10.07
N ALA A 137 7.31 7.84 8.76
CA ALA A 137 7.12 6.52 8.15
C ALA A 137 8.23 5.55 8.55
N LYS A 138 9.50 6.00 8.51
CA LYS A 138 10.67 5.19 8.93
C LYS A 138 10.55 4.77 10.40
N GLU A 139 10.16 5.68 11.29
CA GLU A 139 9.97 5.39 12.72
C GLU A 139 8.86 4.37 12.96
N LEU A 140 7.70 4.53 12.30
CA LEU A 140 6.58 3.60 12.43
C LEU A 140 6.95 2.18 11.94
N ILE A 141 7.71 2.09 10.84
CA ILE A 141 8.20 0.81 10.33
C ILE A 141 9.14 0.15 11.35
N ALA A 142 10.04 0.91 11.97
CA ALA A 142 10.98 0.37 12.94
C ALA A 142 10.33 -0.09 14.25
N ALA A 143 9.21 0.53 14.62
CA ALA A 143 8.54 0.28 15.90
C ALA A 143 7.64 -0.96 15.92
N ARG A 144 7.39 -1.63 14.76
CA ARG A 144 6.43 -2.72 14.65
C ARG A 144 7.05 -3.97 14.01
N ASN A 145 6.62 -5.14 14.48
CA ASN A 145 6.80 -6.40 13.76
C ASN A 145 5.61 -6.67 12.86
N PHE A 146 5.87 -6.88 11.58
CA PHE A 146 4.84 -7.18 10.58
C PHE A 146 4.79 -8.68 10.29
N HIS A 147 3.61 -9.15 9.94
CA HIS A 147 3.36 -10.55 9.62
C HIS A 147 2.94 -10.65 8.15
N PRO A 148 3.59 -11.50 7.34
CA PRO A 148 3.20 -11.69 5.95
C PRO A 148 1.79 -12.32 5.87
N TRP A 149 1.01 -11.88 4.89
CA TRP A 149 -0.30 -12.46 4.58
C TRP A 149 -0.48 -12.53 3.06
N GLU A 150 -1.30 -13.47 2.61
CA GLU A 150 -1.61 -13.63 1.19
C GLU A 150 -2.21 -12.34 0.59
N GLY A 151 -1.60 -11.82 -0.48
CA GLY A 151 -1.96 -10.55 -1.11
C GLY A 151 -1.43 -9.30 -0.41
N GLY A 152 -0.56 -9.48 0.58
CA GLY A 152 0.15 -8.41 1.28
C GLY A 152 1.64 -8.31 0.96
N GLU A 153 2.15 -9.26 0.16
CA GLU A 153 3.56 -9.36 -0.19
C GLU A 153 4.09 -8.08 -0.81
N GLY A 154 5.27 -7.68 -0.42
CA GLY A 154 5.94 -6.48 -0.91
C GLY A 154 5.39 -5.15 -0.40
N LYS A 155 4.24 -5.11 0.28
CA LYS A 155 3.63 -3.85 0.71
C LYS A 155 4.48 -3.11 1.72
N ILE A 156 4.89 -3.78 2.79
CA ILE A 156 5.72 -3.14 3.83
C ILE A 156 7.15 -2.92 3.35
N THR A 157 7.72 -3.87 2.62
CA THR A 157 9.09 -3.74 2.09
C THR A 157 9.19 -2.62 1.07
N GLY A 158 8.15 -2.42 0.24
CA GLY A 158 8.06 -1.27 -0.65
C GLY A 158 8.04 0.06 0.11
N GLN A 159 7.29 0.17 1.20
CA GLN A 159 7.28 1.39 2.02
C GLN A 159 8.60 1.60 2.75
N TYR A 160 9.24 0.51 3.18
CA TYR A 160 10.56 0.53 3.80
C TYR A 160 11.63 1.11 2.87
N VAL A 161 11.67 0.65 1.62
CA VAL A 161 12.61 1.15 0.60
C VAL A 161 12.27 2.59 0.22
N LEU A 162 10.99 2.88 -0.05
CA LEU A 162 10.54 4.20 -0.48
C LEU A 162 10.96 5.31 0.50
N CYS A 163 10.69 5.16 1.79
CA CYS A 163 11.03 6.22 2.75
C CYS A 163 12.55 6.45 2.84
N ARG A 164 13.37 5.42 2.69
CA ARG A 164 14.84 5.54 2.71
C ARG A 164 15.38 6.22 1.47
N VAL A 165 14.88 5.84 0.31
CA VAL A 165 15.25 6.47 -0.96
C VAL A 165 14.86 7.96 -0.95
N GLU A 166 13.65 8.29 -0.50
CA GLU A 166 13.21 9.69 -0.45
C GLU A 166 14.01 10.52 0.58
N LEU A 167 14.31 9.96 1.76
CA LEU A 167 15.20 10.61 2.73
C LEU A 167 16.63 10.79 2.17
N ALA A 168 17.14 9.81 1.43
CA ALA A 168 18.44 9.91 0.77
C ALA A 168 18.44 11.01 -0.29
N LYS A 169 17.36 11.17 -1.07
CA LYS A 169 17.20 12.28 -2.05
C LYS A 169 17.23 13.65 -1.36
N ILE A 170 16.58 13.78 -0.21
CA ILE A 170 16.64 15.00 0.61
C ILE A 170 18.08 15.26 1.05
N ALA A 171 18.77 14.25 1.61
CA ALA A 171 20.16 14.37 2.03
C ALA A 171 21.10 14.76 0.87
N LEU A 172 20.90 14.18 -0.33
CA LEU A 172 21.64 14.55 -1.54
C LEU A 172 21.42 16.00 -1.93
N SER A 173 20.19 16.50 -1.88
CA SER A 173 19.85 17.89 -2.20
C SER A 173 20.52 18.89 -1.24
N GLU A 174 20.72 18.47 0.00
CA GLU A 174 21.40 19.22 1.05
C GLU A 174 22.92 18.98 1.08
N LYS A 175 23.45 18.22 0.12
CA LYS A 175 24.88 17.83 0.01
C LYS A 175 25.38 17.00 1.20
N ARG A 176 24.49 16.34 1.94
CA ARG A 176 24.82 15.39 3.00
C ARG A 176 25.02 13.99 2.41
N TYR A 177 26.07 13.87 1.57
CA TYR A 177 26.29 12.67 0.76
C TYR A 177 26.54 11.41 1.58
N ALA A 178 27.25 11.51 2.70
CA ALA A 178 27.48 10.38 3.59
C ALA A 178 26.20 9.87 4.24
N ASP A 179 25.32 10.79 4.65
CA ASP A 179 24.01 10.42 5.24
C ASP A 179 23.13 9.74 4.18
N ALA A 180 23.17 10.20 2.94
CA ALA A 180 22.45 9.57 1.85
C ALA A 180 22.90 8.12 1.62
N LEU A 181 24.23 7.85 1.68
CA LEU A 181 24.76 6.50 1.55
C LEU A 181 24.26 5.60 2.69
N VAL A 182 24.28 6.08 3.95
CA VAL A 182 23.78 5.30 5.09
C VAL A 182 22.33 4.88 4.89
N LEU A 183 21.47 5.82 4.42
CA LEU A 183 20.06 5.53 4.17
C LEU A 183 19.85 4.51 3.04
N LEU A 184 20.65 4.61 1.97
CA LEU A 184 20.58 3.68 0.85
C LEU A 184 21.17 2.32 1.19
N ASP A 185 22.19 2.25 2.04
CA ASP A 185 22.78 0.99 2.50
C ASP A 185 21.85 0.23 3.45
N GLU A 186 20.96 0.93 4.19
CA GLU A 186 19.89 0.26 4.95
C GLU A 186 19.00 -0.63 4.07
N THR A 187 18.91 -0.37 2.75
CA THR A 187 18.09 -1.16 1.83
C THR A 187 18.77 -2.43 1.31
N ASP A 188 20.06 -2.63 1.58
CA ASP A 188 20.81 -3.80 1.11
C ASP A 188 20.29 -5.11 1.74
N ALA A 189 19.74 -5.03 2.95
CA ALA A 189 19.09 -6.15 3.62
C ALA A 189 17.82 -5.65 4.34
N TYR A 190 16.77 -6.47 4.33
CA TYR A 190 15.54 -6.14 5.06
C TYR A 190 15.64 -6.60 6.51
N PRO A 191 15.31 -5.74 7.48
CA PRO A 191 15.33 -6.12 8.89
C PRO A 191 14.21 -7.12 9.19
N PHE A 192 14.46 -7.98 10.19
CA PHE A 192 13.58 -9.09 10.54
C PHE A 192 12.13 -8.67 10.85
N ASN A 193 11.94 -7.48 11.40
CA ASN A 193 10.63 -6.97 11.80
C ASN A 193 9.68 -6.73 10.60
N LEU A 194 10.17 -6.71 9.35
CA LEU A 194 9.30 -6.61 8.17
C LEU A 194 8.55 -7.92 7.87
N GLY A 195 9.03 -9.05 8.42
CA GLY A 195 8.43 -10.36 8.17
C GLY A 195 8.68 -10.93 6.77
N GLU A 196 9.36 -10.18 5.91
CA GLU A 196 9.68 -10.55 4.52
C GLU A 196 11.17 -10.36 4.25
N GLY A 197 11.76 -11.29 3.50
CA GLY A 197 13.15 -11.20 3.04
C GLY A 197 13.26 -10.47 1.71
N LYS A 198 14.42 -9.85 1.47
CA LYS A 198 14.74 -9.26 0.17
C LYS A 198 15.00 -10.36 -0.86
N LEU A 199 14.39 -10.24 -2.03
CA LEU A 199 14.61 -11.16 -3.12
C LEU A 199 15.97 -10.91 -3.79
N ALA A 200 16.63 -12.00 -4.21
CA ALA A 200 17.97 -11.94 -4.82
C ALA A 200 17.99 -11.17 -6.16
N ASN A 201 16.87 -11.10 -6.84
CA ASN A 201 16.67 -10.39 -8.11
C ASN A 201 15.90 -9.08 -7.98
N ALA A 202 15.87 -8.48 -6.79
CA ALA A 202 15.23 -7.18 -6.60
C ALA A 202 15.89 -6.12 -7.49
N GLU A 203 15.08 -5.38 -8.23
CA GLU A 203 15.56 -4.33 -9.13
C GLU A 203 15.73 -3.02 -8.38
N GLU A 204 16.96 -2.54 -8.35
CA GLU A 204 17.42 -1.44 -7.49
C GLU A 204 18.10 -0.32 -8.30
N ASN A 205 17.67 -0.10 -9.55
CA ASN A 205 18.27 0.89 -10.43
C ASN A 205 18.27 2.31 -9.82
N ASP A 206 17.20 2.66 -9.11
CA ASP A 206 17.07 3.92 -8.37
C ASP A 206 18.08 4.01 -7.21
N ILE A 207 18.20 2.97 -6.42
CA ILE A 207 19.13 2.90 -5.28
C ILE A 207 20.56 3.04 -5.78
N TRP A 208 20.96 2.25 -6.78
CA TRP A 208 22.29 2.31 -7.37
C TRP A 208 22.58 3.67 -8.02
N TYR A 209 21.58 4.26 -8.68
CA TYR A 209 21.71 5.60 -9.23
C TYR A 209 22.01 6.63 -8.14
N TYR A 210 21.24 6.66 -7.05
CA TYR A 210 21.46 7.61 -5.96
C TYR A 210 22.72 7.33 -5.14
N LYS A 211 23.14 6.07 -4.99
CA LYS A 211 24.48 5.74 -4.45
C LYS A 211 25.58 6.33 -5.33
N GLY A 212 25.45 6.24 -6.66
CA GLY A 212 26.34 6.87 -7.61
C GLY A 212 26.42 8.39 -7.46
N GLU A 213 25.27 9.06 -7.31
CA GLU A 213 25.21 10.51 -7.05
C GLU A 213 25.90 10.88 -5.73
N ALA A 214 25.71 10.09 -4.68
CA ALA A 214 26.34 10.31 -3.38
C ALA A 214 27.88 10.18 -3.46
N PHE A 215 28.37 9.10 -4.08
CA PHE A 215 29.82 8.90 -4.27
C PHE A 215 30.42 10.00 -5.15
N ARG A 216 29.73 10.44 -6.19
CA ARG A 216 30.14 11.58 -7.01
C ARG A 216 30.27 12.85 -6.16
N GLY A 217 29.31 13.13 -5.30
CA GLY A 217 29.33 14.28 -4.40
C GLY A 217 30.49 14.24 -3.39
N LEU A 218 30.94 13.05 -2.99
CA LEU A 218 32.11 12.83 -2.14
C LEU A 218 33.44 12.87 -2.90
N GLY A 219 33.43 12.98 -4.22
CA GLY A 219 34.63 12.90 -5.06
C GLY A 219 35.17 11.49 -5.29
N ASN A 220 34.41 10.45 -4.93
CA ASN A 220 34.78 9.04 -5.08
C ASN A 220 34.36 8.54 -6.48
N GLU A 221 35.10 8.98 -7.49
CA GLU A 221 34.81 8.78 -8.90
C GLU A 221 34.62 7.30 -9.30
N GLN A 222 35.51 6.40 -8.84
CA GLN A 222 35.44 4.99 -9.21
C GLN A 222 34.17 4.33 -8.65
N GLN A 223 33.84 4.58 -7.39
CA GLN A 223 32.62 4.03 -6.76
C GLN A 223 31.35 4.59 -7.41
N ALA A 224 31.39 5.86 -7.85
CA ALA A 224 30.26 6.44 -8.58
C ALA A 224 30.05 5.74 -9.93
N ILE A 225 31.11 5.47 -10.70
CA ILE A 225 31.05 4.72 -11.96
C ILE A 225 30.50 3.31 -11.74
N ASP A 226 30.98 2.61 -10.72
CA ASP A 226 30.56 1.25 -10.41
C ASP A 226 29.05 1.21 -10.06
N CYS A 227 28.57 2.18 -9.28
CA CYS A 227 27.15 2.31 -8.94
C CYS A 227 26.29 2.66 -10.16
N PHE A 228 26.69 3.63 -10.98
CA PHE A 228 25.96 3.95 -12.21
C PHE A 228 25.94 2.77 -13.18
N THR A 229 27.03 2.00 -13.28
CA THR A 229 27.07 0.79 -14.10
C THR A 229 26.05 -0.26 -13.60
N LYS A 230 25.95 -0.48 -12.30
CA LYS A 230 24.93 -1.34 -11.72
C LYS A 230 23.51 -0.84 -11.99
N ALA A 231 23.32 0.48 -11.94
CA ALA A 231 22.03 1.10 -12.22
C ALA A 231 21.57 0.95 -13.67
N THR A 232 22.43 0.57 -14.62
CA THR A 232 22.04 0.30 -16.02
C THR A 232 21.55 -1.12 -16.27
N ILE A 233 21.66 -2.03 -15.29
CA ILE A 233 21.33 -3.46 -15.47
C ILE A 233 19.80 -3.64 -15.40
N GLY A 234 19.26 -4.54 -16.22
CA GLY A 234 17.84 -4.89 -16.26
C GLY A 234 17.25 -4.73 -17.65
N SER A 235 15.94 -4.96 -17.80
CA SER A 235 15.24 -4.75 -19.06
C SER A 235 15.14 -3.25 -19.38
N SER A 236 15.39 -2.89 -20.63
CA SER A 236 15.23 -1.51 -21.12
C SER A 236 13.83 -1.25 -21.71
N GLU A 237 12.98 -2.27 -21.76
CA GLU A 237 11.63 -2.16 -22.30
C GLU A 237 10.58 -2.43 -21.21
N PRO A 238 9.46 -1.69 -21.21
CA PRO A 238 8.38 -1.91 -20.27
C PRO A 238 7.83 -3.33 -20.38
N GLN A 239 7.73 -4.00 -19.24
CA GLN A 239 7.12 -5.33 -19.12
C GLN A 239 5.80 -5.23 -18.37
N GLN A 240 4.99 -6.29 -18.43
CA GLN A 240 3.80 -6.38 -17.61
C GLN A 240 4.22 -6.65 -16.17
N ALA A 241 3.84 -5.75 -15.25
CA ALA A 241 4.09 -5.90 -13.84
C ALA A 241 2.82 -6.45 -13.16
N PHE A 242 2.73 -7.77 -13.06
CA PHE A 242 1.62 -8.46 -12.38
C PHE A 242 1.89 -8.70 -10.92
N PHE A 243 3.16 -8.92 -10.57
CA PHE A 243 3.60 -9.23 -9.22
C PHE A 243 4.41 -8.08 -8.63
N TYR A 244 4.45 -8.00 -7.31
CA TYR A 244 5.18 -6.95 -6.57
C TYR A 244 6.69 -6.93 -6.86
N ASN A 245 7.25 -8.04 -7.34
CA ASN A 245 8.67 -8.22 -7.66
C ASN A 245 8.97 -8.11 -9.17
N ASP A 246 7.97 -7.83 -9.99
CA ASP A 246 8.20 -7.56 -11.41
C ASP A 246 8.81 -6.17 -11.61
N GLN A 247 9.59 -6.02 -12.67
CA GLN A 247 10.23 -4.74 -13.00
C GLN A 247 9.18 -3.64 -13.16
N GLN A 248 9.34 -2.60 -12.34
CA GLN A 248 8.49 -1.42 -12.43
C GLN A 248 9.03 -0.43 -13.48
N PRO A 249 8.16 0.30 -14.19
CA PRO A 249 8.58 1.21 -15.27
C PRO A 249 9.55 2.31 -14.84
N ASP A 250 9.53 2.73 -13.57
CA ASP A 250 10.46 3.72 -13.03
C ASP A 250 11.91 3.24 -13.04
N LYS A 251 12.17 1.94 -12.99
CA LYS A 251 13.52 1.37 -13.03
C LYS A 251 14.20 1.68 -14.38
N ILE A 252 13.45 1.65 -15.48
CA ILE A 252 13.94 2.04 -16.83
C ILE A 252 14.35 3.53 -16.87
N PHE A 253 13.58 4.37 -16.21
CA PHE A 253 13.95 5.79 -16.10
C PHE A 253 15.31 5.98 -15.41
N TYR A 254 15.56 5.26 -14.33
CA TYR A 254 16.84 5.32 -13.61
C TYR A 254 17.99 4.71 -14.41
N GLN A 255 17.76 3.69 -15.21
CA GLN A 255 18.74 3.19 -16.19
C GLN A 255 19.17 4.31 -17.16
N GLY A 256 18.20 5.05 -17.71
CA GLY A 256 18.46 6.20 -18.59
C GLY A 256 19.27 7.31 -17.91
N LEU A 257 18.96 7.63 -16.66
CA LEU A 257 19.74 8.59 -15.86
C LEU A 257 21.17 8.12 -15.63
N ALA A 258 21.36 6.84 -15.31
CA ALA A 258 22.68 6.25 -15.10
C ALA A 258 23.54 6.26 -16.38
N TRP A 259 22.96 5.89 -17.52
CA TRP A 259 23.63 6.00 -18.81
C TRP A 259 24.06 7.44 -19.12
N ARG A 260 23.22 8.41 -18.87
CA ARG A 260 23.56 9.82 -19.05
C ARG A 260 24.74 10.22 -18.16
N ALA A 261 24.72 9.84 -16.88
CA ALA A 261 25.81 10.14 -15.96
C ALA A 261 27.15 9.54 -16.41
N LEU A 262 27.16 8.31 -16.93
CA LEU A 262 28.36 7.65 -17.45
C LEU A 262 28.90 8.34 -18.72
N VAL A 263 28.03 8.74 -19.66
CA VAL A 263 28.44 9.42 -20.91
C VAL A 263 29.01 10.82 -20.63
N GLU A 264 28.41 11.59 -19.74
CA GLU A 264 28.90 12.90 -19.32
C GLU A 264 30.31 12.81 -18.75
N ARG A 265 30.62 11.76 -18.00
CA ARG A 265 31.94 11.52 -17.42
C ARG A 265 32.99 11.17 -18.48
N ILE A 266 32.66 10.31 -19.45
CA ILE A 266 33.57 9.97 -20.54
C ILE A 266 33.95 11.24 -21.32
N ARG A 267 32.96 12.10 -21.59
CA ARG A 267 33.22 13.40 -22.27
C ARG A 267 34.13 14.32 -21.45
N HIS A 268 33.89 14.37 -20.11
CA HIS A 268 34.71 15.21 -19.23
C HIS A 268 36.15 14.70 -19.13
N ALA A 269 36.36 13.40 -19.01
CA ALA A 269 37.69 12.79 -19.01
C ALA A 269 38.44 13.05 -20.34
N ALA A 270 37.76 12.91 -21.49
CA ALA A 270 38.33 13.19 -22.79
C ALA A 270 38.71 14.67 -22.97
N ALA A 271 37.96 15.60 -22.36
CA ALA A 271 38.28 17.04 -22.42
C ALA A 271 39.48 17.45 -21.55
N LEU A 272 39.84 16.65 -20.53
CA LEU A 272 41.00 16.89 -19.67
C LEU A 272 42.30 16.34 -20.24
N THR A 273 42.24 15.48 -21.26
CA THR A 273 43.40 14.84 -21.91
C THR A 273 43.81 15.50 -23.23
N ASN A 274 43.05 16.49 -23.69
CA ASN A 274 43.36 17.36 -24.81
C ASN A 274 43.82 18.75 -24.35
#